data_84e8d0bb8609120b425c55cfa61f03d2
#
_entry.id   84e8d0bb8609120b425c55cfa61f03d2
#
_cell.length_a   1.000
_cell.length_b   1.000
_cell.length_c   1.000
_cell.angle_alpha   90.00
_cell.angle_beta   90.00
_cell.angle_gamma   90.00
#
_symmetry.space_group_name_H-M   'P 1'
#
loop_
_entity.id
_entity.type
_entity.pdbx_description
1 polymer ?
#
loop_
_entity_poly.entity_id
_entity_poly.type
_entity_poly.pdbx_seq_one_letter_code
_entity_poly.pdbx_strand_id
1 'polypeptide(L)'
;MHDHEYAGRIDAVKQRAHGRWSEILASAGVEEQILKHRNGPCPLCGGTDRFQFTDKFGEGNYHCRQCGPGGGFKLLQAVKGVDFNAALRDVERCLGLLPEAAAARTSEPSGDRMRKLVQRIWDEARPVTAGDEVDRYLRGRGLALPVVPAVLRFHPALGYYE
;
A
#
# COMPACT_ATOMS: atom_id res chain seq x y z
N MET A 1 22.39 -5.62 -2.22
CA MET A 1 22.34 -6.80 -1.31
C MET A 1 20.97 -6.96 -0.63
N HIS A 2 20.21 -5.89 -0.40
CA HIS A 2 18.86 -5.95 0.24
C HIS A 2 17.75 -6.56 -0.62
N ASP A 3 17.82 -6.43 -1.95
CA ASP A 3 16.72 -6.87 -2.84
C ASP A 3 16.57 -8.40 -2.89
N HIS A 4 17.67 -9.16 -2.85
CA HIS A 4 17.63 -10.62 -2.82
C HIS A 4 17.04 -11.18 -1.52
N GLU A 5 17.35 -10.56 -0.39
CA GLU A 5 16.81 -10.94 0.92
C GLU A 5 15.31 -10.66 1.02
N TYR A 6 14.88 -9.52 0.48
CA TYR A 6 13.47 -9.15 0.42
C TYR A 6 12.66 -10.08 -0.51
N ALA A 7 13.18 -10.40 -1.69
CA ALA A 7 12.56 -11.34 -2.61
C ALA A 7 12.42 -12.74 -1.98
N GLY A 8 13.48 -13.25 -1.35
CA GLY A 8 13.45 -14.53 -0.64
C GLY A 8 12.43 -14.57 0.50
N ARG A 9 12.26 -13.47 1.23
CA ARG A 9 11.22 -13.33 2.26
C ARG A 9 9.82 -13.44 1.67
N ILE A 10 9.53 -12.75 0.55
CA ILE A 10 8.24 -12.83 -0.13
C ILE A 10 7.94 -14.25 -0.57
N ASP A 11 8.89 -14.94 -1.18
CA ASP A 11 8.73 -16.30 -1.66
C ASP A 11 8.48 -17.28 -0.52
N ALA A 12 9.20 -17.16 0.58
CA ALA A 12 8.99 -17.97 1.78
C ALA A 12 7.58 -17.79 2.37
N VAL A 13 7.08 -16.53 2.41
CA VAL A 13 5.72 -16.24 2.88
C VAL A 13 4.68 -16.81 1.93
N LYS A 14 4.86 -16.65 0.62
CA LYS A 14 3.93 -17.21 -0.39
C LYS A 14 3.84 -18.73 -0.28
N GLN A 15 4.98 -19.41 -0.13
CA GLN A 15 5.01 -20.87 0.04
C GLN A 15 4.24 -21.32 1.29
N ARG A 16 4.40 -20.62 2.40
CA ARG A 16 3.71 -20.96 3.65
C ARG A 16 2.23 -20.57 3.66
N ALA A 17 1.85 -19.55 2.91
CA ALA A 17 0.46 -19.14 2.72
C ALA A 17 -0.30 -20.04 1.73
N HIS A 18 0.42 -20.82 0.93
CA HIS A 18 -0.17 -21.69 -0.08
C HIS A 18 -1.19 -22.66 0.53
N GLY A 19 -2.42 -22.64 0.01
CA GLY A 19 -3.55 -23.44 0.49
C GLY A 19 -4.14 -23.00 1.83
N ARG A 20 -3.67 -21.89 2.43
CA ARG A 20 -4.15 -21.37 3.71
C ARG A 20 -4.86 -20.02 3.60
N TRP A 21 -5.16 -19.59 2.40
CA TRP A 21 -5.72 -18.25 2.18
C TRP A 21 -7.12 -18.05 2.76
N SER A 22 -7.92 -19.09 2.87
CA SER A 22 -9.22 -18.99 3.56
C SER A 22 -9.05 -18.59 5.04
N GLU A 23 -8.09 -19.20 5.75
CA GLU A 23 -7.78 -18.86 7.15
C GLU A 23 -7.23 -17.44 7.27
N ILE A 24 -6.28 -17.07 6.40
CA ILE A 24 -5.64 -15.75 6.38
C ILE A 24 -6.68 -14.65 6.12
N LEU A 25 -7.55 -14.84 5.14
CA LEU A 25 -8.58 -13.87 4.80
C LEU A 25 -9.67 -13.77 5.87
N ALA A 26 -10.06 -14.90 6.49
CA ALA A 26 -10.98 -14.90 7.61
C ALA A 26 -10.42 -14.13 8.80
N SER A 27 -9.13 -14.29 9.14
CA SER A 27 -8.45 -13.52 10.19
C SER A 27 -8.38 -12.02 9.89
N ALA A 28 -8.45 -11.65 8.61
CA ALA A 28 -8.49 -10.27 8.14
C ALA A 28 -9.90 -9.65 8.13
N GLY A 29 -10.93 -10.41 8.56
CA GLY A 29 -12.31 -9.95 8.65
C GLY A 29 -13.19 -10.26 7.44
N VAL A 30 -12.71 -11.09 6.50
CA VAL A 30 -13.57 -11.60 5.43
C VAL A 30 -14.47 -12.71 5.98
N GLU A 31 -15.78 -12.57 5.77
CA GLU A 31 -16.73 -13.57 6.26
C GLU A 31 -16.46 -14.96 5.69
N GLU A 32 -16.41 -15.98 6.54
CA GLU A 32 -16.13 -17.37 6.13
C GLU A 32 -17.11 -17.89 5.08
N GLN A 33 -18.35 -17.43 5.08
CA GLN A 33 -19.35 -17.85 4.10
C GLN A 33 -18.96 -17.43 2.67
N ILE A 34 -18.30 -16.28 2.52
CA ILE A 34 -17.80 -15.77 1.23
C ILE A 34 -16.64 -16.64 0.72
N LEU A 35 -15.88 -17.24 1.64
CA LEU A 35 -14.71 -18.08 1.34
C LEU A 35 -15.07 -19.57 1.05
N LYS A 36 -16.36 -19.95 1.08
CA LYS A 36 -16.82 -21.34 0.91
C LYS A 36 -17.10 -21.76 -0.56
N HIS A 37 -16.33 -21.25 -1.52
CA HIS A 37 -16.41 -21.65 -2.95
C HIS A 37 -17.79 -21.48 -3.62
N ARG A 38 -18.68 -20.68 -3.04
CA ARG A 38 -20.00 -20.34 -3.60
C ARG A 38 -20.02 -18.91 -4.07
N ASN A 39 -20.86 -18.63 -5.06
CA ASN A 39 -21.12 -17.24 -5.45
C ASN A 39 -21.78 -16.51 -4.29
N GLY A 40 -21.29 -15.30 -4.04
CA GLY A 40 -21.76 -14.45 -2.95
C GLY A 40 -21.50 -12.97 -3.19
N PRO A 41 -21.80 -12.14 -2.19
CA PRO A 41 -21.47 -10.73 -2.24
C PRO A 41 -19.94 -10.53 -2.30
N CYS A 42 -19.50 -9.54 -3.07
CA CYS A 42 -18.09 -9.21 -3.13
C CYS A 42 -17.69 -8.38 -1.90
N PRO A 43 -16.63 -8.75 -1.16
CA PRO A 43 -16.18 -7.98 -0.01
C PRO A 43 -15.68 -6.57 -0.37
N LEU A 44 -15.45 -6.28 -1.67
CA LEU A 44 -14.95 -4.99 -2.14
C LEU A 44 -16.04 -4.11 -2.76
N CYS A 45 -16.92 -4.68 -3.59
CA CYS A 45 -17.93 -3.94 -4.34
C CYS A 45 -19.37 -4.35 -4.05
N GLY A 46 -19.58 -5.23 -3.08
CA GLY A 46 -20.91 -5.71 -2.70
C GLY A 46 -21.58 -6.57 -3.79
N GLY A 47 -22.89 -6.43 -3.92
CA GLY A 47 -23.71 -7.25 -4.80
C GLY A 47 -24.17 -8.52 -4.12
N THR A 48 -24.85 -9.42 -4.84
CA THR A 48 -25.49 -10.60 -4.24
C THR A 48 -24.71 -11.88 -4.53
N ASP A 49 -24.21 -12.05 -5.77
CA ASP A 49 -23.72 -13.35 -6.27
C ASP A 49 -22.53 -13.22 -7.23
N ARG A 50 -21.86 -12.09 -7.23
CA ARG A 50 -20.81 -11.75 -8.22
C ARG A 50 -19.40 -12.18 -7.87
N PHE A 51 -19.17 -12.56 -6.62
CA PHE A 51 -17.87 -12.98 -6.12
C PHE A 51 -17.82 -14.48 -5.86
N GLN A 52 -16.73 -15.10 -6.27
CA GLN A 52 -16.43 -16.50 -5.98
C GLN A 52 -14.97 -16.63 -5.55
N PHE A 53 -14.77 -17.13 -4.36
CA PHE A 53 -13.46 -17.57 -3.89
C PHE A 53 -13.24 -19.01 -4.33
N THR A 54 -12.16 -19.31 -5.00
CA THR A 54 -11.89 -20.65 -5.56
C THR A 54 -10.67 -21.32 -4.97
N ASP A 55 -9.67 -20.53 -4.58
CA ASP A 55 -8.33 -20.97 -4.14
C ASP A 55 -7.73 -22.10 -5.00
N LYS A 56 -8.05 -22.06 -6.31
CA LYS A 56 -7.77 -23.14 -7.27
C LYS A 56 -6.30 -23.53 -7.33
N PHE A 57 -5.42 -22.54 -7.11
CA PHE A 57 -3.97 -22.76 -7.16
C PHE A 57 -3.31 -22.60 -5.79
N GLY A 58 -4.07 -22.59 -4.71
CA GLY A 58 -3.54 -22.36 -3.36
C GLY A 58 -3.03 -20.95 -3.08
N GLU A 59 -3.31 -19.99 -3.97
CA GLU A 59 -2.82 -18.60 -3.90
C GLU A 59 -3.91 -17.61 -3.47
N GLY A 60 -5.02 -18.09 -2.93
CA GLY A 60 -6.17 -17.26 -2.58
C GLY A 60 -6.94 -16.77 -3.80
N ASN A 61 -6.99 -17.58 -4.85
CA ASN A 61 -7.60 -17.20 -6.11
C ASN A 61 -9.09 -16.91 -5.95
N TYR A 62 -9.53 -15.79 -6.51
CA TYR A 62 -10.93 -15.40 -6.57
C TYR A 62 -11.28 -14.78 -7.92
N HIS A 63 -12.55 -14.71 -8.19
CA HIS A 63 -13.11 -13.97 -9.33
C HIS A 63 -14.34 -13.17 -8.87
N CYS A 64 -14.39 -11.90 -9.25
CA CYS A 64 -15.56 -11.07 -9.13
C CYS A 64 -15.97 -10.55 -10.51
N ARG A 65 -17.25 -10.67 -10.88
CA ARG A 65 -17.74 -10.19 -12.20
C ARG A 65 -17.59 -8.67 -12.39
N GLN A 66 -17.44 -7.91 -11.31
CA GLN A 66 -17.23 -6.46 -11.37
C GLN A 66 -15.76 -6.06 -11.18
N CYS A 67 -15.07 -6.63 -10.16
CA CYS A 67 -13.70 -6.25 -9.81
C CYS A 67 -12.63 -7.04 -10.60
N GLY A 68 -13.04 -8.09 -11.32
CA GLY A 68 -12.14 -9.00 -12.02
C GLY A 68 -11.52 -10.08 -11.11
N PRO A 69 -10.55 -10.85 -11.64
CA PRO A 69 -9.85 -11.88 -10.91
C PRO A 69 -8.74 -11.33 -10.02
N GLY A 70 -8.36 -12.12 -9.01
CA GLY A 70 -7.22 -11.80 -8.16
C GLY A 70 -6.78 -12.98 -7.31
N GLY A 71 -5.73 -12.75 -6.54
CA GLY A 71 -5.18 -13.67 -5.55
C GLY A 71 -5.31 -13.12 -4.13
N GLY A 72 -4.90 -13.91 -3.14
CA GLY A 72 -5.07 -13.62 -1.71
C GLY A 72 -4.45 -12.30 -1.27
N PHE A 73 -3.23 -12.00 -1.68
CA PHE A 73 -2.61 -10.71 -1.35
C PHE A 73 -3.40 -9.52 -1.89
N LYS A 74 -3.85 -9.58 -3.15
CA LYS A 74 -4.65 -8.51 -3.75
C LYS A 74 -5.97 -8.30 -3.00
N LEU A 75 -6.62 -9.39 -2.60
CA LEU A 75 -7.85 -9.32 -1.82
C LEU A 75 -7.60 -8.74 -0.43
N LEU A 76 -6.57 -9.22 0.26
CA LEU A 76 -6.18 -8.74 1.58
C LEU A 76 -5.88 -7.25 1.60
N GLN A 77 -5.07 -6.77 0.64
CA GLN A 77 -4.75 -5.35 0.49
C GLN A 77 -6.02 -4.50 0.31
N ALA A 78 -6.91 -4.94 -0.58
CA ALA A 78 -8.12 -4.20 -0.90
C ALA A 78 -9.14 -4.19 0.26
N VAL A 79 -9.31 -5.31 0.98
CA VAL A 79 -10.22 -5.39 2.13
C VAL A 79 -9.73 -4.53 3.30
N LYS A 80 -8.42 -4.55 3.56
CA LYS A 80 -7.81 -3.79 4.67
C LYS A 80 -7.42 -2.35 4.31
N GLY A 81 -7.40 -2.00 3.02
CA GLY A 81 -6.95 -0.69 2.56
C GLY A 81 -5.46 -0.44 2.82
N VAL A 82 -4.63 -1.47 2.72
CA VAL A 82 -3.20 -1.42 3.05
C VAL A 82 -2.31 -1.69 1.85
N ASP A 83 -1.05 -1.25 1.94
CA ASP A 83 -0.03 -1.56 0.94
C ASP A 83 0.43 -3.04 1.01
N PHE A 84 1.24 -3.46 0.02
CA PHE A 84 1.74 -4.83 -0.04
C PHE A 84 2.61 -5.20 1.17
N ASN A 85 3.42 -4.27 1.67
CA ASN A 85 4.30 -4.54 2.82
C ASN A 85 3.51 -4.75 4.11
N ALA A 86 2.43 -4.00 4.30
CA ALA A 86 1.54 -4.20 5.44
C ALA A 86 0.77 -5.51 5.32
N ALA A 87 0.26 -5.84 4.12
CA ALA A 87 -0.39 -7.12 3.86
C ALA A 87 0.56 -8.29 4.07
N LEU A 88 1.83 -8.19 3.62
CA LEU A 88 2.85 -9.21 3.84
C LEU A 88 3.07 -9.47 5.35
N ARG A 89 3.20 -8.41 6.14
CA ARG A 89 3.34 -8.52 7.60
C ARG A 89 2.11 -9.14 8.27
N ASP A 90 0.91 -8.85 7.77
CA ASP A 90 -0.31 -9.45 8.30
C ASP A 90 -0.36 -10.95 8.02
N VAL A 91 0.05 -11.36 6.82
CA VAL A 91 0.20 -12.78 6.47
C VAL A 91 1.25 -13.46 7.34
N GLU A 92 2.42 -12.85 7.50
CA GLU A 92 3.48 -13.37 8.39
C GLU A 92 3.00 -13.56 9.83
N ARG A 93 2.23 -12.61 10.33
CA ARG A 93 1.62 -12.70 11.68
C ARG A 93 0.64 -13.85 11.77
N CYS A 94 -0.26 -13.98 10.81
CA CYS A 94 -1.24 -15.06 10.75
C CYS A 94 -0.55 -16.44 10.66
N LEU A 95 0.59 -16.52 9.98
CA LEU A 95 1.40 -17.73 9.84
C LEU A 95 2.33 -18.00 11.04
N GLY A 96 2.36 -17.13 12.06
CA GLY A 96 3.26 -17.25 13.20
C GLY A 96 4.74 -17.04 12.87
N LEU A 97 5.05 -16.33 11.77
CA LEU A 97 6.43 -16.08 11.33
C LEU A 97 7.06 -14.86 11.99
N LEU A 98 6.24 -13.98 12.57
CA LEU A 98 6.70 -12.80 13.31
C LEU A 98 6.53 -13.02 14.81
N PRO A 99 7.54 -12.69 15.63
CA PRO A 99 7.38 -12.61 17.09
C PRO A 99 6.28 -11.59 17.44
N GLU A 100 5.47 -11.89 18.42
CA GLU A 100 4.35 -11.02 18.86
C GLU A 100 4.80 -9.58 19.18
N ALA A 101 6.00 -9.41 19.69
CA ALA A 101 6.61 -8.10 19.99
C ALA A 101 6.96 -7.27 18.73
N ALA A 102 7.19 -7.90 17.58
CA ALA A 102 7.45 -7.21 16.31
C ALA A 102 6.15 -6.69 15.66
N ALA A 103 5.02 -7.32 16.00
CA ALA A 103 3.71 -6.91 15.49
C ALA A 103 3.26 -5.55 16.01
N ALA A 104 3.66 -5.18 17.24
CA ALA A 104 3.26 -3.93 17.88
C ALA A 104 4.01 -2.68 17.38
N ARG A 105 5.16 -2.85 16.70
CA ARG A 105 6.02 -1.74 16.27
C ARG A 105 5.76 -1.22 14.86
N THR A 106 4.84 -1.79 14.11
CA THR A 106 4.65 -1.49 12.68
C THR A 106 3.31 -0.88 12.31
N SER A 107 2.54 -0.41 13.28
CA SER A 107 1.27 0.30 13.05
C SER A 107 1.40 1.82 13.18
N GLU A 108 2.49 2.42 12.67
CA GLU A 108 2.36 3.83 12.30
C GLU A 108 1.56 3.88 10.99
N PRO A 109 0.42 4.56 10.96
CA PRO A 109 -0.33 4.77 9.74
C PRO A 109 0.60 5.41 8.71
N SER A 110 0.63 4.89 7.48
CA SER A 110 1.45 5.44 6.39
C SER A 110 1.25 6.96 6.21
N GLY A 111 0.08 7.47 6.63
CA GLY A 111 -0.26 8.89 6.66
C GLY A 111 0.58 9.72 7.63
N ASP A 112 0.94 9.23 8.80
CA ASP A 112 1.73 10.00 9.76
C ASP A 112 3.19 10.10 9.36
N ARG A 113 3.74 9.03 8.78
CA ARG A 113 5.09 9.06 8.22
C ARG A 113 5.18 10.04 7.05
N MET A 114 4.18 10.05 6.18
CA MET A 114 4.10 10.98 5.06
C MET A 114 3.93 12.42 5.55
N ARG A 115 3.07 12.67 6.54
CA ARG A 115 2.91 14.00 7.14
C ARG A 115 4.20 14.51 7.74
N LYS A 116 4.92 13.68 8.51
CA LYS A 116 6.23 14.04 9.09
C LYS A 116 7.27 14.32 8.01
N LEU A 117 7.25 13.55 6.91
CA LEU A 117 8.15 13.80 5.77
C LEU A 117 7.82 15.12 5.09
N VAL A 118 6.55 15.37 4.76
CA VAL A 118 6.10 16.63 4.16
C VAL A 118 6.41 17.80 5.06
N GLN A 119 6.17 17.68 6.38
CA GLN A 119 6.49 18.75 7.35
C GLN A 119 7.99 19.05 7.35
N ARG A 120 8.85 18.01 7.37
CA ARG A 120 10.31 18.20 7.31
C ARG A 120 10.74 18.91 6.03
N ILE A 121 10.26 18.45 4.86
CA ILE A 121 10.54 19.11 3.57
C ILE A 121 10.10 20.58 3.61
N TRP A 122 8.94 20.84 4.20
CA TRP A 122 8.42 22.21 4.34
C TRP A 122 9.31 23.07 5.24
N ASP A 123 9.77 22.55 6.36
CA ASP A 123 10.61 23.25 7.33
C ASP A 123 12.03 23.54 6.78
N GLU A 124 12.57 22.62 5.99
CA GLU A 124 13.86 22.74 5.30
C GLU A 124 13.79 23.68 4.08
N ALA A 125 12.61 23.85 3.50
CA ALA A 125 12.39 24.69 2.34
C ALA A 125 12.31 26.17 2.74
N ARG A 126 12.92 27.06 1.95
CA ARG A 126 12.89 28.52 2.13
C ARG A 126 11.88 29.16 1.18
N PRO A 127 11.36 30.38 1.52
CA PRO A 127 10.56 31.15 0.58
C PRO A 127 11.33 31.43 -0.72
N VAL A 128 10.60 31.41 -1.83
CA VAL A 128 11.16 31.75 -3.14
C VAL A 128 11.50 33.24 -3.16
N THR A 129 12.72 33.57 -3.60
CA THR A 129 13.20 34.96 -3.72
C THR A 129 13.49 35.28 -5.17
N ALA A 130 13.40 36.56 -5.51
CA ALA A 130 13.69 37.04 -6.86
C ALA A 130 15.12 36.63 -7.30
N GLY A 131 15.22 35.98 -8.45
CA GLY A 131 16.48 35.51 -9.02
C GLY A 131 16.96 34.15 -8.55
N ASP A 132 16.25 33.45 -7.64
CA ASP A 132 16.56 32.07 -7.31
C ASP A 132 16.18 31.10 -8.44
N GLU A 133 16.46 29.81 -8.25
CA GLU A 133 16.26 28.77 -9.29
C GLU A 133 14.79 28.62 -9.65
N VAL A 134 13.89 28.75 -8.67
CA VAL A 134 12.45 28.65 -8.89
C VAL A 134 11.93 29.86 -9.65
N ASP A 135 12.34 31.07 -9.29
CA ASP A 135 11.94 32.28 -10.01
C ASP A 135 12.46 32.26 -11.46
N ARG A 136 13.73 31.87 -11.66
CA ARG A 136 14.29 31.69 -13.02
C ARG A 136 13.54 30.64 -13.85
N TYR A 137 13.18 29.52 -13.24
CA TYR A 137 12.40 28.47 -13.90
C TYR A 137 11.02 28.98 -14.30
N LEU A 138 10.32 29.66 -13.39
CA LEU A 138 8.98 30.18 -13.66
C LEU A 138 9.01 31.25 -14.78
N ARG A 139 9.98 32.18 -14.74
CA ARG A 139 10.17 33.18 -15.80
C ARG A 139 10.50 32.55 -17.17
N GLY A 140 11.33 31.51 -17.18
CA GLY A 140 11.65 30.73 -18.39
C GLY A 140 10.43 30.02 -19.01
N ARG A 141 9.39 29.76 -18.19
CA ARG A 141 8.10 29.24 -18.62
C ARG A 141 7.05 30.31 -18.93
N GLY A 142 7.44 31.60 -18.93
CA GLY A 142 6.54 32.71 -19.18
C GLY A 142 5.66 33.11 -17.98
N LEU A 143 5.94 32.55 -16.79
CA LEU A 143 5.20 32.81 -15.55
C LEU A 143 5.94 33.88 -14.72
N ALA A 144 5.79 35.15 -15.08
CA ALA A 144 6.29 36.25 -14.27
C ALA A 144 5.24 36.57 -13.18
N LEU A 145 5.46 36.08 -11.97
CA LEU A 145 4.58 36.37 -10.84
C LEU A 145 4.98 37.65 -10.18
N PRO A 146 4.12 38.69 -10.10
CA PRO A 146 4.42 39.96 -9.42
C PRO A 146 4.59 39.73 -7.90
N VAL A 147 3.90 38.75 -7.35
CA VAL A 147 4.06 38.31 -5.96
C VAL A 147 4.10 36.77 -5.99
N VAL A 148 5.17 36.18 -5.48
CA VAL A 148 5.28 34.73 -5.36
C VAL A 148 4.42 34.26 -4.18
N PRO A 149 3.46 33.36 -4.39
CA PRO A 149 2.65 32.82 -3.31
C PRO A 149 3.50 32.14 -2.23
N ALA A 150 3.15 32.33 -0.97
CA ALA A 150 3.89 31.78 0.19
C ALA A 150 3.90 30.23 0.22
N VAL A 151 2.99 29.59 -0.52
CA VAL A 151 2.94 28.14 -0.69
C VAL A 151 4.01 27.60 -1.64
N LEU A 152 4.66 28.48 -2.42
CA LEU A 152 5.81 28.11 -3.24
C LEU A 152 7.09 28.30 -2.43
N ARG A 153 7.82 27.22 -2.24
CA ARG A 153 9.07 27.22 -1.49
C ARG A 153 10.17 26.55 -2.32
N PHE A 154 11.39 26.96 -2.10
CA PHE A 154 12.58 26.38 -2.71
C PHE A 154 13.25 25.41 -1.72
N HIS A 155 13.48 24.17 -2.17
CA HIS A 155 14.25 23.19 -1.41
C HIS A 155 15.55 22.86 -2.16
N PRO A 156 16.74 23.12 -1.55
CA PRO A 156 18.01 23.03 -2.27
C PRO A 156 18.45 21.60 -2.59
N ALA A 157 17.91 20.61 -1.89
CA ALA A 157 18.38 19.21 -1.98
C ALA A 157 17.23 18.20 -2.05
N LEU A 158 16.06 18.58 -2.60
CA LEU A 158 14.97 17.62 -2.80
C LEU A 158 15.33 16.71 -3.99
N GLY A 159 15.72 15.47 -3.69
CA GLY A 159 15.99 14.45 -4.72
C GLY A 159 14.70 14.00 -5.40
N TYR A 160 14.75 13.85 -6.70
CA TYR A 160 13.71 13.19 -7.47
C TYR A 160 14.03 11.69 -7.43
N TYR A 161 13.12 10.88 -6.93
CA TYR A 161 13.22 9.42 -6.99
C TYR A 161 12.39 8.95 -8.17
N GLU A 162 13.06 8.42 -9.19
CA GLU A 162 12.44 7.65 -10.26
C GLU A 162 12.00 6.26 -9.77
#